data_eaeeced964e2f34e32c534183f92c9ad
#
_entry.id   eaeeced964e2f34e32c534183f92c9ad
#
_cell.length_a   1.000
_cell.length_b   1.000
_cell.length_c   1.000
_cell.angle_alpha   90.00
_cell.angle_beta   90.00
_cell.angle_gamma   90.00
#
_symmetry.space_group_name_H-M   'P 1'
#
loop_
_entity.id
_entity.type
_entity.pdbx_description
1 polymer ?
#
loop_
_entity_poly.entity_id
_entity_poly.type
_entity_poly.pdbx_seq_one_letter_code
_entity_poly.pdbx_strand_id
1 'polypeptide(L)'
;MRLIAKLDVKPPHVVKPVHFEGLRKMGMPADLARKYYAQGADEIFYIDIVASLYRREILFDGIEATAREIFVPFAVGGGVRSIEDMSRLFHSGADKVVINTHALQDDPGLIDKAARTFGAQSVVINVEAKRWDGWWECYSDCGRERSGKNVLDWVREAEQRGAGELLIQSVDHDGRQDGFDVELIRQVKNAVSIPVVAASGAGNLDHVVALAREARPDAIALASLLHYDKYDIAAVKQKLNDLELRSK
;
A
#
# COMPACT_ATOMS: atom_id res chain seq x y z
N MET A 1 -14.05 -1.96 -8.29
CA MET A 1 -12.73 -1.44 -7.81
C MET A 1 -12.73 -1.43 -6.30
N ARG A 2 -11.74 -2.03 -5.62
CA ARG A 2 -11.65 -2.04 -4.14
C ARG A 2 -11.14 -0.70 -3.61
N LEU A 3 -11.67 -0.25 -2.46
CA LEU A 3 -11.16 0.90 -1.70
C LEU A 3 -10.52 0.42 -0.41
N ILE A 4 -9.24 0.74 -0.26
CA ILE A 4 -8.38 0.31 0.83
C ILE A 4 -8.09 1.52 1.73
N ALA A 5 -8.29 1.40 3.04
CA ALA A 5 -7.78 2.38 3.97
C ALA A 5 -6.35 2.00 4.36
N LYS A 6 -5.38 2.87 4.02
CA LYS A 6 -3.95 2.65 4.30
C LYS A 6 -3.54 3.41 5.54
N LEU A 7 -3.05 2.68 6.52
CA LEU A 7 -2.52 3.18 7.78
C LEU A 7 -0.99 3.15 7.74
N ASP A 8 -0.36 4.32 7.61
CA ASP A 8 1.08 4.47 7.78
C ASP A 8 1.38 4.59 9.28
N VAL A 9 2.05 3.59 9.84
CA VAL A 9 2.22 3.49 11.29
C VAL A 9 3.67 3.79 11.68
N LYS A 10 3.82 4.69 12.62
CA LYS A 10 5.01 4.83 13.47
C LYS A 10 4.57 4.51 14.91
N PRO A 11 4.75 3.29 15.36
CA PRO A 11 4.18 2.84 16.61
C PRO A 11 4.41 3.81 17.78
N PRO A 12 3.37 4.03 18.62
CA PRO A 12 2.08 3.35 18.59
C PRO A 12 1.01 4.02 17.71
N HIS A 13 1.34 5.06 16.93
CA HIS A 13 0.37 5.90 16.22
C HIS A 13 0.37 5.69 14.71
N VAL A 14 -0.80 5.86 14.10
CA VAL A 14 -0.90 6.17 12.67
C VAL A 14 -0.37 7.57 12.47
N VAL A 15 0.44 7.74 11.43
CA VAL A 15 1.04 9.02 11.07
C VAL A 15 0.76 9.33 9.59
N LYS A 16 0.81 10.61 9.24
CA LYS A 16 0.75 11.00 7.83
C LYS A 16 1.99 11.82 7.48
N PRO A 17 2.88 11.24 6.69
CA PRO A 17 4.02 11.97 6.13
C PRO A 17 3.60 12.84 4.95
N VAL A 18 4.47 13.78 4.59
CA VAL A 18 4.53 14.45 3.28
C VAL A 18 5.89 14.09 2.68
N HIS A 19 5.92 13.52 1.47
CA HIS A 19 7.13 12.95 0.86
C HIS A 19 7.86 11.96 1.79
N PHE A 20 7.09 11.15 2.55
CA PHE A 20 7.60 10.24 3.58
C PHE A 20 8.33 10.90 4.76
N GLU A 21 8.22 12.23 4.90
CA GLU A 21 8.79 13.03 5.99
C GLU A 21 7.72 13.82 6.75
N GLY A 22 8.09 14.49 7.85
CA GLY A 22 7.20 15.40 8.57
C GLY A 22 5.98 14.72 9.21
N LEU A 23 6.18 13.68 10.00
CA LEU A 23 5.15 12.79 10.55
C LEU A 23 4.16 13.51 11.47
N ARG A 24 2.91 13.71 11.01
CA ARG A 24 1.79 14.17 11.83
C ARG A 24 1.05 12.97 12.42
N LYS A 25 0.81 12.96 13.73
CA LYS A 25 0.02 11.91 14.39
C LYS A 25 -1.46 12.05 14.04
N MET A 26 -2.10 10.93 13.67
CA MET A 26 -3.51 10.88 13.25
C MET A 26 -4.40 10.16 14.26
N GLY A 27 -3.88 9.19 15.02
CA GLY A 27 -4.62 8.40 16.01
C GLY A 27 -4.00 7.04 16.26
N MET A 28 -4.75 6.18 16.96
CA MET A 28 -4.36 4.79 17.18
C MET A 28 -4.79 3.93 15.97
N PRO A 29 -3.96 2.95 15.54
CA PRO A 29 -4.28 2.10 14.39
C PRO A 29 -5.61 1.37 14.53
N ALA A 30 -5.90 0.76 15.68
CA ALA A 30 -7.13 0.02 15.94
C ALA A 30 -8.39 0.91 15.83
N ASP A 31 -8.34 2.15 16.36
CA ASP A 31 -9.48 3.07 16.29
C ASP A 31 -9.75 3.53 14.86
N LEU A 32 -8.68 3.84 14.09
CA LEU A 32 -8.82 4.25 12.69
C LEU A 32 -9.27 3.09 11.81
N ALA A 33 -8.75 1.88 12.03
CA ALA A 33 -9.17 0.69 11.29
C ALA A 33 -10.66 0.41 11.52
N ARG A 34 -11.13 0.43 12.77
CA ARG A 34 -12.55 0.29 13.12
C ARG A 34 -13.41 1.38 12.44
N LYS A 35 -12.96 2.64 12.47
CA LYS A 35 -13.64 3.77 11.82
C LYS A 35 -13.81 3.50 10.32
N TYR A 36 -12.74 3.12 9.61
CA TYR A 36 -12.78 2.93 8.16
C TYR A 36 -13.51 1.64 7.77
N TYR A 37 -13.42 0.60 8.58
CA TYR A 37 -14.24 -0.60 8.43
C TYR A 37 -15.73 -0.26 8.52
N ALA A 38 -16.14 0.52 9.53
CA ALA A 38 -17.53 0.96 9.68
C ALA A 38 -18.02 1.86 8.52
N GLN A 39 -17.11 2.59 7.86
CA GLN A 39 -17.39 3.36 6.66
C GLN A 39 -17.44 2.51 5.37
N GLY A 40 -17.17 1.21 5.48
CA GLY A 40 -17.25 0.26 4.37
C GLY A 40 -15.94 0.11 3.58
N ALA A 41 -14.77 0.24 4.18
CA ALA A 41 -13.51 -0.14 3.54
C ALA A 41 -13.55 -1.61 3.09
N ASP A 42 -13.04 -1.89 1.90
CA ASP A 42 -12.98 -3.25 1.38
C ASP A 42 -11.77 -4.02 1.92
N GLU A 43 -10.75 -3.31 2.40
CA GLU A 43 -9.51 -3.86 2.94
C GLU A 43 -8.79 -2.80 3.77
N ILE A 44 -8.00 -3.21 4.75
CA ILE A 44 -7.14 -2.34 5.57
C ILE A 44 -5.68 -2.71 5.34
N PHE A 45 -4.84 -1.71 5.05
CA PHE A 45 -3.39 -1.85 5.03
C PHE A 45 -2.78 -1.20 6.26
N TYR A 46 -1.97 -1.95 6.99
CA TYR A 46 -1.18 -1.50 8.15
C TYR A 46 0.30 -1.60 7.77
N ILE A 47 0.96 -0.47 7.55
CA ILE A 47 2.35 -0.43 7.15
C ILE A 47 3.18 0.29 8.21
N ASP A 48 4.04 -0.46 8.91
CA ASP A 48 5.03 0.14 9.80
C ASP A 48 6.15 0.76 8.94
N ILE A 49 6.08 2.08 8.79
CA ILE A 49 6.97 2.83 7.89
C ILE A 49 8.36 3.10 8.45
N VAL A 50 8.63 2.69 9.69
CA VAL A 50 9.93 2.94 10.34
C VAL A 50 10.67 1.67 10.75
N ALA A 51 10.04 0.50 10.62
CA ALA A 51 10.64 -0.77 11.05
C ALA A 51 11.93 -1.10 10.27
N SER A 52 11.91 -0.96 8.93
CA SER A 52 13.09 -1.16 8.08
C SER A 52 14.17 -0.12 8.36
N LEU A 53 13.78 1.15 8.41
CA LEU A 53 14.68 2.28 8.65
C LEU A 53 15.47 2.16 9.96
N TYR A 54 14.79 1.71 11.03
CA TYR A 54 15.46 1.52 12.34
C TYR A 54 16.00 0.10 12.53
N ARG A 55 15.88 -0.77 11.53
CA ARG A 55 16.26 -2.19 11.59
C ARG A 55 15.71 -2.90 12.82
N ARG A 56 14.51 -2.50 13.28
CA ARG A 56 13.90 -3.09 14.46
C ARG A 56 12.98 -4.26 14.10
N GLU A 57 12.65 -5.05 15.10
CA GLU A 57 11.67 -6.12 14.99
C GLU A 57 10.25 -5.58 14.80
N ILE A 58 9.39 -6.43 14.25
CA ILE A 58 7.97 -6.16 14.08
C ILE A 58 7.30 -6.07 15.47
N LEU A 59 6.46 -5.08 15.67
CA LEU A 59 5.71 -4.90 16.91
C LEU A 59 4.28 -5.44 16.75
N PHE A 60 4.04 -6.62 17.31
CA PHE A 60 2.79 -7.39 17.10
C PHE A 60 1.58 -6.85 17.85
N ASP A 61 1.74 -6.25 19.04
CA ASP A 61 0.63 -5.79 19.89
C ASP A 61 -0.34 -4.85 19.15
N GLY A 62 0.19 -3.89 18.38
CA GLY A 62 -0.62 -2.96 17.60
C GLY A 62 -1.33 -3.63 16.42
N ILE A 63 -0.70 -4.65 15.83
CA ILE A 63 -1.27 -5.44 14.73
C ILE A 63 -2.44 -6.29 15.25
N GLU A 64 -2.24 -7.02 16.34
CA GLU A 64 -3.27 -7.85 16.97
C GLU A 64 -4.46 -7.01 17.48
N ALA A 65 -4.18 -5.85 18.09
CA ALA A 65 -5.23 -4.92 18.52
C ALA A 65 -6.06 -4.43 17.33
N THR A 66 -5.40 -4.15 16.18
CA THR A 66 -6.07 -3.71 14.96
C THR A 66 -6.89 -4.83 14.33
N ALA A 67 -6.35 -6.06 14.25
CA ALA A 67 -7.01 -7.21 13.67
C ALA A 67 -8.33 -7.56 14.37
N ARG A 68 -8.43 -7.33 15.70
CA ARG A 68 -9.66 -7.58 16.50
C ARG A 68 -10.82 -6.63 16.17
N GLU A 69 -10.54 -5.49 15.55
CA GLU A 69 -11.52 -4.43 15.27
C GLU A 69 -12.14 -4.49 13.88
N ILE A 70 -11.66 -5.39 13.00
CA ILE A 70 -12.05 -5.41 11.60
C ILE A 70 -12.37 -6.83 11.12
N PHE A 71 -13.30 -6.94 10.14
CA PHE A 71 -13.70 -8.20 9.51
C PHE A 71 -13.64 -8.11 7.97
N VAL A 72 -12.66 -7.37 7.47
CA VAL A 72 -12.28 -7.28 6.06
C VAL A 72 -10.81 -7.70 5.92
N PRO A 73 -10.34 -8.05 4.72
CA PRO A 73 -8.93 -8.41 4.51
C PRO A 73 -7.97 -7.40 5.15
N PHE A 74 -6.96 -7.92 5.83
CA PHE A 74 -5.97 -7.16 6.57
C PHE A 74 -4.56 -7.45 6.04
N ALA A 75 -3.96 -6.47 5.38
CA ALA A 75 -2.61 -6.56 4.88
C ALA A 75 -1.64 -5.82 5.80
N VAL A 76 -0.59 -6.50 6.24
CA VAL A 76 0.37 -5.98 7.20
C VAL A 76 1.79 -5.97 6.63
N GLY A 77 2.52 -4.88 6.79
CA GLY A 77 3.89 -4.75 6.35
C GLY A 77 4.76 -3.86 7.23
N GLY A 78 6.03 -3.83 6.89
CA GLY A 78 7.08 -3.09 7.59
C GLY A 78 8.00 -4.03 8.36
N GLY A 79 9.29 -4.04 7.99
CA GLY A 79 10.33 -4.83 8.66
C GLY A 79 10.32 -6.34 8.39
N VAL A 80 9.53 -6.83 7.44
CA VAL A 80 9.45 -8.25 7.06
C VAL A 80 10.72 -8.68 6.34
N ARG A 81 11.40 -9.72 6.87
CA ARG A 81 12.70 -10.20 6.36
C ARG A 81 12.78 -11.71 6.20
N SER A 82 11.83 -12.46 6.75
CA SER A 82 11.86 -13.92 6.74
C SER A 82 10.48 -14.55 6.63
N ILE A 83 10.43 -15.84 6.35
CA ILE A 83 9.20 -16.66 6.37
C ILE A 83 8.64 -16.74 7.80
N GLU A 84 9.50 -16.73 8.79
CA GLU A 84 9.14 -16.73 10.21
C GLU A 84 8.40 -15.44 10.59
N ASP A 85 8.88 -14.28 10.12
CA ASP A 85 8.19 -12.99 10.30
C ASP A 85 6.79 -13.05 9.69
N MET A 86 6.67 -13.56 8.47
CA MET A 86 5.39 -13.70 7.77
C MET A 86 4.45 -14.65 8.52
N SER A 87 4.94 -15.80 8.98
CA SER A 87 4.16 -16.76 9.76
C SER A 87 3.60 -16.11 11.04
N ARG A 88 4.43 -15.33 11.75
CA ARG A 88 4.00 -14.60 12.95
C ARG A 88 2.94 -13.54 12.62
N LEU A 89 3.06 -12.83 11.50
CA LEU A 89 2.06 -11.85 11.07
C LEU A 89 0.71 -12.50 10.78
N PHE A 90 0.69 -13.66 10.09
CA PHE A 90 -0.54 -14.42 9.86
C PHE A 90 -1.18 -14.89 11.17
N HIS A 91 -0.39 -15.37 12.13
CA HIS A 91 -0.90 -15.74 13.46
C HIS A 91 -1.42 -14.55 14.25
N SER A 92 -0.93 -13.34 13.97
CA SER A 92 -1.43 -12.09 14.59
C SER A 92 -2.64 -11.49 13.88
N GLY A 93 -3.20 -12.19 12.88
CA GLY A 93 -4.46 -11.84 12.21
C GLY A 93 -4.31 -11.16 10.86
N ALA A 94 -3.12 -11.10 10.26
CA ALA A 94 -2.96 -10.66 8.88
C ALA A 94 -3.50 -11.70 7.88
N ASP A 95 -4.15 -11.25 6.80
CA ASP A 95 -4.52 -12.08 5.64
C ASP A 95 -3.48 -11.99 4.54
N LYS A 96 -2.75 -10.88 4.47
CA LYS A 96 -1.69 -10.63 3.50
C LYS A 96 -0.47 -9.98 4.18
N VAL A 97 0.70 -10.24 3.63
CA VAL A 97 1.95 -9.60 4.08
C VAL A 97 2.50 -8.71 2.98
N VAL A 98 2.86 -7.48 3.35
CA VAL A 98 3.41 -6.46 2.45
C VAL A 98 4.92 -6.38 2.63
N ILE A 99 5.66 -6.62 1.56
CA ILE A 99 7.14 -6.65 1.55
C ILE A 99 7.65 -5.54 0.63
N ASN A 100 8.72 -4.84 1.03
CA ASN A 100 9.43 -3.88 0.19
C ASN A 100 10.95 -4.06 0.35
N THR A 101 11.57 -3.30 1.25
CA THR A 101 13.02 -3.07 1.36
C THR A 101 13.84 -4.36 1.26
N HIS A 102 13.52 -5.38 2.06
CA HIS A 102 14.32 -6.61 2.09
C HIS A 102 14.29 -7.37 0.75
N ALA A 103 13.11 -7.50 0.12
CA ALA A 103 13.02 -8.15 -1.19
C ALA A 103 13.68 -7.34 -2.30
N LEU A 104 13.61 -6.01 -2.23
CA LEU A 104 14.19 -5.11 -3.25
C LEU A 104 15.72 -5.06 -3.16
N GLN A 105 16.28 -5.00 -1.94
CA GLN A 105 17.70 -4.73 -1.70
C GLN A 105 18.52 -5.97 -1.39
N ASP A 106 17.99 -6.90 -0.56
CA ASP A 106 18.76 -7.97 0.04
C ASP A 106 18.47 -9.36 -0.56
N ASP A 107 17.21 -9.82 -0.51
CA ASP A 107 16.81 -11.17 -0.95
C ASP A 107 15.48 -11.15 -1.74
N PRO A 108 15.52 -10.94 -3.07
CA PRO A 108 14.33 -11.09 -3.92
C PRO A 108 13.72 -12.49 -3.85
N GLY A 109 14.51 -13.51 -3.52
CA GLY A 109 14.06 -14.90 -3.34
C GLY A 109 13.10 -15.10 -2.16
N LEU A 110 12.97 -14.12 -1.26
CA LEU A 110 11.94 -14.13 -0.22
C LEU A 110 10.53 -14.20 -0.84
N ILE A 111 10.30 -13.55 -1.99
CA ILE A 111 9.02 -13.57 -2.70
C ILE A 111 8.67 -15.01 -3.12
N ASP A 112 9.64 -15.72 -3.74
CA ASP A 112 9.47 -17.12 -4.18
C ASP A 112 9.14 -18.04 -3.00
N LYS A 113 9.89 -17.88 -1.89
CA LYS A 113 9.69 -18.68 -0.67
C LYS A 113 8.31 -18.41 -0.06
N ALA A 114 7.92 -17.13 0.02
CA ALA A 114 6.65 -16.70 0.57
C ALA A 114 5.46 -17.23 -0.25
N ALA A 115 5.51 -17.09 -1.58
CA ALA A 115 4.47 -17.57 -2.47
C ALA A 115 4.29 -19.08 -2.41
N ARG A 116 5.40 -19.85 -2.29
CA ARG A 116 5.33 -21.31 -2.14
C ARG A 116 4.78 -21.75 -0.78
N THR A 117 5.07 -20.98 0.28
CA THR A 117 4.70 -21.37 1.65
C THR A 117 3.26 -20.98 1.97
N PHE A 118 2.84 -19.78 1.57
CA PHE A 118 1.57 -19.18 1.99
C PHE A 118 0.58 -18.95 0.85
N GLY A 119 1.01 -19.17 -0.41
CA GLY A 119 0.25 -18.86 -1.60
C GLY A 119 0.48 -17.42 -2.09
N ALA A 120 0.49 -17.23 -3.41
CA ALA A 120 0.73 -15.94 -4.05
C ALA A 120 -0.23 -14.85 -3.54
N GLN A 121 -1.51 -15.19 -3.33
CA GLN A 121 -2.57 -14.27 -2.90
C GLN A 121 -2.29 -13.58 -1.55
N SER A 122 -1.38 -14.13 -0.73
CA SER A 122 -0.99 -13.57 0.56
C SER A 122 0.25 -12.66 0.48
N VAL A 123 0.88 -12.53 -0.70
CA VAL A 123 2.12 -11.79 -0.90
C VAL A 123 1.86 -10.51 -1.69
N VAL A 124 2.01 -9.36 -1.04
CA VAL A 124 1.90 -8.03 -1.65
C VAL A 124 3.29 -7.41 -1.72
N ILE A 125 3.71 -6.97 -2.89
CA ILE A 125 4.96 -6.22 -3.05
C ILE A 125 4.66 -4.72 -3.09
N ASN A 126 5.19 -4.00 -2.11
CA ASN A 126 5.15 -2.55 -2.07
C ASN A 126 6.30 -1.97 -2.90
N VAL A 127 5.99 -1.09 -3.82
CA VAL A 127 6.94 -0.40 -4.71
C VAL A 127 6.84 1.10 -4.47
N GLU A 128 7.88 1.66 -3.92
CA GLU A 128 8.04 3.11 -3.75
C GLU A 128 8.75 3.65 -4.99
N ALA A 129 8.00 4.32 -5.86
CA ALA A 129 8.45 4.76 -7.17
C ALA A 129 8.77 6.25 -7.15
N LYS A 130 9.98 6.63 -7.58
CA LYS A 130 10.37 8.03 -7.78
C LYS A 130 10.70 8.28 -9.23
N ARG A 131 10.18 9.39 -9.79
CA ARG A 131 10.36 9.73 -11.20
C ARG A 131 11.73 10.36 -11.45
N TRP A 132 12.37 9.91 -12.50
CA TRP A 132 13.57 10.48 -13.10
C TRP A 132 13.31 10.71 -14.60
N ASP A 133 14.22 11.36 -15.29
CA ASP A 133 14.12 11.71 -16.72
C ASP A 133 13.54 10.60 -17.60
N GLY A 134 12.18 10.51 -17.64
CA GLY A 134 11.44 9.57 -18.48
C GLY A 134 11.23 8.16 -17.94
N TRP A 135 11.66 7.84 -16.71
CA TRP A 135 11.46 6.54 -16.08
C TRP A 135 11.22 6.65 -14.56
N TRP A 136 10.87 5.56 -13.90
CA TRP A 136 10.72 5.50 -12.42
C TRP A 136 11.72 4.52 -11.84
N GLU A 137 12.39 4.94 -10.78
CA GLU A 137 13.29 4.14 -9.98
C GLU A 137 12.57 3.63 -8.74
N CYS A 138 12.81 2.35 -8.38
CA CYS A 138 12.39 1.80 -7.09
C CYS A 138 13.23 2.36 -5.96
N TYR A 139 12.53 2.76 -4.88
CA TYR A 139 13.12 3.21 -3.64
C TYR A 139 12.79 2.25 -2.50
N SER A 140 13.56 2.29 -1.45
CA SER A 140 13.37 1.56 -0.20
C SER A 140 13.46 2.50 1.01
N ASP A 141 13.26 1.95 2.20
CA ASP A 141 13.33 2.68 3.47
C ASP A 141 12.53 3.98 3.48
N CYS A 142 11.25 3.86 3.09
CA CYS A 142 10.32 5.00 2.99
C CYS A 142 10.80 6.08 2.01
N GLY A 143 11.13 5.68 0.79
CA GLY A 143 11.49 6.59 -0.28
C GLY A 143 12.84 7.27 -0.13
N ARG A 144 13.74 6.76 0.73
CA ARG A 144 15.03 7.39 1.05
C ARG A 144 16.20 6.78 0.30
N GLU A 145 16.21 5.46 0.18
CA GLU A 145 17.33 4.74 -0.40
C GLU A 145 17.05 4.34 -1.85
N ARG A 146 17.98 4.69 -2.74
CA ARG A 146 17.91 4.33 -4.14
C ARG A 146 18.28 2.87 -4.34
N SER A 147 17.54 2.18 -5.22
CA SER A 147 17.89 0.80 -5.57
C SER A 147 18.64 0.65 -6.90
N GLY A 148 18.59 1.67 -7.76
CA GLY A 148 19.06 1.58 -9.14
C GLY A 148 18.16 0.76 -10.07
N LYS A 149 17.08 0.14 -9.55
CA LYS A 149 16.17 -0.72 -10.33
C LYS A 149 15.05 0.09 -10.97
N ASN A 150 14.77 -0.20 -12.24
CA ASN A 150 13.60 0.33 -12.93
C ASN A 150 12.31 -0.30 -12.36
N VAL A 151 11.28 0.52 -12.12
CA VAL A 151 10.00 0.05 -11.58
C VAL A 151 9.35 -1.02 -12.47
N LEU A 152 9.33 -0.82 -13.80
CA LEU A 152 8.68 -1.77 -14.70
C LEU A 152 9.39 -3.11 -14.76
N ASP A 153 10.71 -3.11 -14.62
CA ASP A 153 11.48 -4.36 -14.57
C ASP A 153 11.26 -5.08 -13.23
N TRP A 154 11.25 -4.31 -12.12
CA TRP A 154 11.02 -4.87 -10.80
C TRP A 154 9.62 -5.47 -10.62
N VAL A 155 8.57 -4.81 -11.12
CA VAL A 155 7.19 -5.36 -10.98
C VAL A 155 7.01 -6.65 -11.80
N ARG A 156 7.65 -6.77 -12.97
CA ARG A 156 7.67 -8.02 -13.74
C ARG A 156 8.45 -9.13 -13.01
N GLU A 157 9.60 -8.79 -12.45
CA GLU A 157 10.38 -9.73 -11.65
C GLU A 157 9.58 -10.21 -10.42
N ALA A 158 8.93 -9.29 -9.70
CA ALA A 158 8.10 -9.62 -8.55
C ALA A 158 6.94 -10.56 -8.90
N GLU A 159 6.23 -10.30 -10.01
CA GLU A 159 5.19 -11.19 -10.53
C GLU A 159 5.74 -12.58 -10.87
N GLN A 160 6.85 -12.65 -11.61
CA GLN A 160 7.50 -13.91 -11.98
C GLN A 160 7.95 -14.73 -10.76
N ARG A 161 8.33 -14.06 -9.67
CA ARG A 161 8.68 -14.70 -8.39
C ARG A 161 7.47 -15.14 -7.56
N GLY A 162 6.25 -14.79 -7.97
CA GLY A 162 5.02 -15.25 -7.33
C GLY A 162 4.35 -14.21 -6.43
N ALA A 163 4.64 -12.93 -6.57
CA ALA A 163 3.82 -11.88 -5.96
C ALA A 163 2.38 -12.00 -6.46
N GLY A 164 1.40 -11.89 -5.56
CA GLY A 164 -0.01 -11.95 -5.90
C GLY A 164 -0.68 -10.59 -6.05
N GLU A 165 -0.03 -9.51 -5.60
CA GLU A 165 -0.53 -8.15 -5.68
C GLU A 165 0.61 -7.14 -5.57
N LEU A 166 0.46 -5.99 -6.22
CA LEU A 166 1.39 -4.86 -6.14
C LEU A 166 0.73 -3.66 -5.46
N LEU A 167 1.41 -3.05 -4.48
CA LEU A 167 1.07 -1.73 -3.95
C LEU A 167 2.05 -0.72 -4.54
N ILE A 168 1.57 0.18 -5.38
CA ILE A 168 2.39 1.19 -6.06
C ILE A 168 2.20 2.55 -5.39
N GLN A 169 3.29 3.10 -4.86
CA GLN A 169 3.33 4.39 -4.19
C GLN A 169 4.27 5.34 -4.93
N SER A 170 3.76 6.49 -5.37
CA SER A 170 4.62 7.55 -5.91
C SER A 170 5.22 8.38 -4.77
N VAL A 171 6.55 8.37 -4.65
CA VAL A 171 7.28 9.21 -3.68
C VAL A 171 7.04 10.69 -3.96
N ASP A 172 6.99 11.06 -5.24
CA ASP A 172 6.82 12.46 -5.67
C ASP A 172 5.43 13.02 -5.32
N HIS A 173 4.40 12.17 -5.23
CA HIS A 173 3.02 12.55 -4.92
C HIS A 173 2.60 12.24 -3.48
N ASP A 174 3.47 11.58 -2.67
CA ASP A 174 3.07 11.21 -1.32
C ASP A 174 2.80 12.42 -0.43
N GLY A 175 1.60 12.45 0.16
CA GLY A 175 1.15 13.51 1.05
C GLY A 175 0.83 14.87 0.39
N ARG A 176 1.15 15.07 -0.89
CA ARG A 176 0.94 16.34 -1.61
C ARG A 176 -0.52 16.66 -1.89
N GLN A 177 -1.36 15.63 -2.06
CA GLN A 177 -2.78 15.80 -2.34
C GLN A 177 -3.06 16.53 -3.69
N ASP A 178 -2.15 16.45 -4.64
CA ASP A 178 -2.20 17.09 -5.96
C ASP A 178 -2.55 16.11 -7.11
N GLY A 179 -2.93 14.87 -6.79
CA GLY A 179 -3.30 13.82 -7.71
C GLY A 179 -2.33 12.65 -7.69
N PHE A 180 -2.77 11.52 -8.25
CA PHE A 180 -1.93 10.33 -8.40
C PHE A 180 -0.96 10.47 -9.57
N ASP A 181 0.14 9.73 -9.56
CA ASP A 181 0.95 9.50 -10.77
C ASP A 181 0.22 8.50 -11.68
N VAL A 182 -0.75 9.02 -12.45
CA VAL A 182 -1.62 8.23 -13.33
C VAL A 182 -0.81 7.47 -14.38
N GLU A 183 0.26 8.11 -14.90
CA GLU A 183 1.13 7.52 -15.90
C GLU A 183 1.89 6.30 -15.35
N LEU A 184 2.45 6.41 -14.14
CA LEU A 184 3.10 5.30 -13.44
C LEU A 184 2.13 4.12 -13.29
N ILE A 185 0.94 4.38 -12.74
CA ILE A 185 -0.05 3.33 -12.51
C ILE A 185 -0.49 2.66 -13.80
N ARG A 186 -0.71 3.44 -14.87
CA ARG A 186 -1.07 2.92 -16.18
C ARG A 186 0.02 2.03 -16.77
N GLN A 187 1.29 2.44 -16.69
CA GLN A 187 2.41 1.65 -17.19
C GLN A 187 2.60 0.35 -16.39
N VAL A 188 2.53 0.41 -15.06
CA VAL A 188 2.60 -0.79 -14.22
C VAL A 188 1.44 -1.73 -14.54
N LYS A 189 0.20 -1.22 -14.64
CA LYS A 189 -0.98 -2.03 -14.96
C LYS A 189 -0.88 -2.74 -16.32
N ASN A 190 -0.21 -2.12 -17.28
CA ASN A 190 0.05 -2.73 -18.59
C ASN A 190 1.24 -3.72 -18.58
N ALA A 191 2.09 -3.67 -17.56
CA ALA A 191 3.31 -4.48 -17.49
C ALA A 191 3.12 -5.82 -16.79
N VAL A 192 2.04 -5.98 -15.98
CA VAL A 192 1.75 -7.16 -15.17
C VAL A 192 0.30 -7.62 -15.31
N SER A 193 0.01 -8.87 -14.96
CA SER A 193 -1.33 -9.46 -14.94
C SER A 193 -1.95 -9.52 -13.54
N ILE A 194 -1.14 -9.44 -12.49
CA ILE A 194 -1.59 -9.44 -11.10
C ILE A 194 -2.24 -8.12 -10.70
N PRO A 195 -3.10 -8.11 -9.67
CA PRO A 195 -3.75 -6.90 -9.17
C PRO A 195 -2.77 -5.79 -8.79
N VAL A 196 -3.14 -4.55 -9.17
CA VAL A 196 -2.39 -3.33 -8.87
C VAL A 196 -3.22 -2.42 -7.98
N VAL A 197 -2.67 -2.10 -6.81
CA VAL A 197 -3.19 -1.11 -5.87
C VAL A 197 -2.46 0.20 -6.08
N ALA A 198 -3.18 1.27 -6.42
CA ALA A 198 -2.62 2.61 -6.56
C ALA A 198 -2.69 3.38 -5.24
N ALA A 199 -1.60 4.02 -4.85
CA ALA A 199 -1.51 4.85 -3.65
C ALA A 199 -0.74 6.15 -3.92
N SER A 200 -0.80 7.07 -2.97
CA SER A 200 -0.17 8.40 -2.96
C SER A 200 -0.82 9.44 -3.88
N GLY A 201 -1.05 10.64 -3.33
CA GLY A 201 -1.48 11.80 -4.09
C GLY A 201 -2.96 12.17 -4.01
N ALA A 202 -3.86 11.33 -3.51
CA ALA A 202 -5.28 11.65 -3.41
C ALA A 202 -5.55 12.86 -2.51
N GLY A 203 -6.14 13.93 -3.07
CA GLY A 203 -6.49 15.15 -2.35
C GLY A 203 -7.97 15.49 -2.38
N ASN A 204 -8.71 14.98 -3.38
CA ASN A 204 -10.14 15.15 -3.58
C ASN A 204 -10.73 13.99 -4.40
N LEU A 205 -12.07 13.99 -4.60
CA LEU A 205 -12.76 12.95 -5.35
C LEU A 205 -12.43 12.95 -6.85
N ASP A 206 -12.12 14.10 -7.43
CA ASP A 206 -11.83 14.19 -8.86
C ASP A 206 -10.49 13.52 -9.18
N HIS A 207 -9.51 13.55 -8.27
CA HIS A 207 -8.26 12.77 -8.39
C HIS A 207 -8.54 11.27 -8.43
N VAL A 208 -9.47 10.78 -7.61
CA VAL A 208 -9.87 9.36 -7.59
C VAL A 208 -10.57 8.99 -8.91
N VAL A 209 -11.46 9.86 -9.41
CA VAL A 209 -12.15 9.67 -10.69
C VAL A 209 -11.18 9.66 -11.87
N ALA A 210 -10.22 10.59 -11.90
CA ALA A 210 -9.22 10.66 -12.96
C ALA A 210 -8.40 9.35 -13.01
N LEU A 211 -7.88 8.90 -11.87
CA LEU A 211 -7.14 7.64 -11.76
C LEU A 211 -7.98 6.45 -12.23
N ALA A 212 -9.24 6.35 -11.77
CA ALA A 212 -10.14 5.25 -12.13
C ALA A 212 -10.44 5.18 -13.63
N ARG A 213 -10.54 6.34 -14.30
CA ARG A 213 -10.79 6.43 -15.74
C ARG A 213 -9.56 6.11 -16.58
N GLU A 214 -8.42 6.69 -16.22
CA GLU A 214 -7.25 6.77 -17.07
C GLU A 214 -6.28 5.60 -16.87
N ALA A 215 -6.12 5.12 -15.62
CA ALA A 215 -5.18 4.03 -15.30
C ALA A 215 -5.88 2.71 -14.92
N ARG A 216 -7.15 2.75 -14.46
CA ARG A 216 -7.97 1.58 -14.11
C ARG A 216 -7.27 0.58 -13.20
N PRO A 217 -6.73 1.00 -12.03
CA PRO A 217 -6.16 0.07 -11.07
C PRO A 217 -7.23 -0.90 -10.53
N ASP A 218 -6.82 -2.02 -9.94
CA ASP A 218 -7.73 -2.98 -9.32
C ASP A 218 -8.22 -2.52 -7.95
N ALA A 219 -7.40 -1.68 -7.28
CA ALA A 219 -7.72 -1.06 -6.01
C ALA A 219 -7.07 0.32 -5.87
N ILE A 220 -7.64 1.14 -4.98
CA ILE A 220 -7.08 2.44 -4.59
C ILE A 220 -6.90 2.45 -3.08
N ALA A 221 -5.66 2.70 -2.63
CA ALA A 221 -5.34 2.87 -1.22
C ALA A 221 -5.33 4.35 -0.85
N LEU A 222 -6.15 4.71 0.11
CA LEU A 222 -6.37 6.08 0.57
C LEU A 222 -5.85 6.27 2.00
N ALA A 223 -5.19 7.39 2.23
CA ALA A 223 -4.68 7.80 3.54
C ALA A 223 -5.12 9.25 3.86
N SER A 224 -4.44 10.26 3.30
CA SER A 224 -4.70 11.68 3.60
C SER A 224 -6.16 12.08 3.50
N LEU A 225 -6.85 11.61 2.46
CA LEU A 225 -8.25 11.93 2.18
C LEU A 225 -9.17 11.49 3.32
N LEU A 226 -8.87 10.33 3.92
CA LEU A 226 -9.59 9.74 5.04
C LEU A 226 -9.12 10.30 6.39
N HIS A 227 -7.80 10.42 6.58
CA HIS A 227 -7.21 10.83 7.86
C HIS A 227 -7.49 12.28 8.22
N TYR A 228 -7.66 13.15 7.22
CA TYR A 228 -8.04 14.56 7.42
C TYR A 228 -9.56 14.78 7.37
N ASP A 229 -10.37 13.71 7.38
CA ASP A 229 -11.83 13.75 7.34
C ASP A 229 -12.39 14.60 6.19
N LYS A 230 -11.68 14.63 5.04
CA LYS A 230 -12.17 15.35 3.85
C LYS A 230 -13.35 14.64 3.20
N TYR A 231 -13.28 13.31 3.16
CA TYR A 231 -14.33 12.44 2.65
C TYR A 231 -14.27 11.11 3.40
N ASP A 232 -15.40 10.47 3.60
CA ASP A 232 -15.48 9.09 4.05
C ASP A 232 -15.43 8.11 2.88
N ILE A 233 -15.26 6.82 3.18
CA ILE A 233 -15.17 5.76 2.16
C ILE A 233 -16.48 5.63 1.38
N ALA A 234 -17.62 5.82 2.04
CA ALA A 234 -18.92 5.73 1.40
C ALA A 234 -19.07 6.80 0.30
N ALA A 235 -18.66 8.04 0.56
CA ALA A 235 -18.67 9.11 -0.44
C ALA A 235 -17.76 8.82 -1.64
N VAL A 236 -16.57 8.22 -1.41
CA VAL A 236 -15.68 7.81 -2.48
C VAL A 236 -16.31 6.70 -3.32
N LYS A 237 -16.91 5.67 -2.69
CA LYS A 237 -17.63 4.58 -3.37
C LYS A 237 -18.79 5.12 -4.21
N GLN A 238 -19.60 6.02 -3.66
CA GLN A 238 -20.70 6.64 -4.38
C GLN A 238 -20.21 7.34 -5.65
N LYS A 239 -19.14 8.13 -5.54
CA LYS A 239 -18.56 8.86 -6.68
C LYS A 239 -18.05 7.91 -7.77
N LEU A 240 -17.44 6.77 -7.41
CA LEU A 240 -17.00 5.75 -8.37
C LEU A 240 -18.15 5.00 -9.03
N ASN A 241 -19.21 4.66 -8.28
CA ASN A 241 -20.42 4.03 -8.82
C ASN A 241 -21.13 4.95 -9.83
N ASP A 242 -21.23 6.24 -9.54
CA ASP A 242 -21.79 7.24 -10.47
C ASP A 242 -20.97 7.30 -11.78
N LEU A 243 -19.67 7.02 -11.72
CA LEU A 243 -18.81 6.95 -12.89
C LEU A 243 -19.13 5.74 -13.78
N GLU A 244 -19.30 4.56 -13.17
CA GLU A 244 -19.63 3.31 -13.90
C GLU A 244 -20.99 3.38 -14.57
N LEU A 245 -21.99 4.01 -13.93
CA LEU A 245 -23.33 4.20 -14.49
C LEU A 245 -23.34 5.15 -15.70
N ARG A 246 -22.43 6.12 -15.77
CA ARG A 246 -22.30 7.06 -16.89
C ARG A 246 -21.47 6.52 -18.06
N SER A 247 -20.79 5.40 -17.87
CA SER A 247 -19.94 4.77 -18.88
C SER A 247 -20.63 3.66 -19.67
N LYS A 248 -21.89 3.34 -19.31
CA LYS A 248 -22.82 2.43 -19.99
C LYS A 248 -23.80 3.21 -20.85
#